data_e2e778520fef91a2b91d217667b6a2b6
#
_entry.id   e2e778520fef91a2b91d217667b6a2b6
#
_cell.length_a   1.000
_cell.length_b   1.000
_cell.length_c   1.000
_cell.angle_alpha   90.00
_cell.angle_beta   90.00
_cell.angle_gamma   90.00
#
_symmetry.space_group_name_H-M   'P 1'
#
loop_
_entity.id
_entity.type
_entity.pdbx_description
1 polymer ?
#
loop_
_entity_poly.entity_id
_entity_poly.type
_entity_poly.pdbx_seq_one_letter_code
_entity_poly.pdbx_strand_id
1 'polypeptide(L)'
;MTIRTPNELRVAVYDRFWSVAGGGETYAGSIAEILSLDHRVDLIAHEPIDVGTLQERLGLDLSRVRVVVVDDCEPIERVSRAYDLLINATYRDLSPNGARRGISIVHFPHLPTEHLAPWQLRLMGLLHRVARRSIGPVEFDSGFHPADIIRWQQVRWSNGRGVLRVAITPTTTRNLRIAVARFFPDRTDRLVRVKVDGVDVTSFTVVAARNRLQMLRPQIVTVPVTGARGGSIVELLSETFMPDEISGNGDRRRLGIPVVWAGTGAGPISRLLETVSLLGAPRRGFPWLDSYDRIVANSGYGAMWVQRLWNRRCEVLVPAVSQRTGGEKRPIILSVGRFFAPERGHSKKQLEMVGAFARLSAQFPDWELHLVGGCTEQDQPYLDAVRRAAAGLPVVFHIGATGEELDALYSTASIYWHATGLDEDLDADPERAEHFGITTVEAMSAGAVPIVMRAGGQLEIVREGIDGYFFADAEGLLARTRQVIDDDALRGRLGESSVERAKVFDRDSFARRLRIMVDEVLR
;
A
#
# COMPACT_ATOMS: atom_id res chain seq x y z
N MET A 1 -10.06 -14.31 34.46
CA MET A 1 -11.02 -15.09 33.64
C MET A 1 -12.20 -14.17 33.36
N THR A 2 -12.19 -13.46 32.23
CA THR A 2 -13.22 -12.46 31.89
C THR A 2 -14.39 -13.18 31.22
N ILE A 3 -15.58 -13.00 31.76
CA ILE A 3 -16.82 -13.62 31.27
C ILE A 3 -17.10 -13.09 29.88
N ARG A 4 -17.09 -13.95 28.85
CA ARG A 4 -17.51 -13.61 27.47
C ARG A 4 -19.03 -13.33 27.51
N THR A 5 -19.42 -12.16 27.03
CA THR A 5 -20.80 -11.96 26.58
C THR A 5 -21.03 -12.85 25.34
N PRO A 6 -22.22 -13.46 25.15
CA PRO A 6 -22.45 -14.50 24.14
C PRO A 6 -22.16 -14.09 22.68
N ASN A 7 -21.94 -12.79 22.39
CA ASN A 7 -21.71 -12.25 21.05
C ASN A 7 -20.38 -11.49 20.88
N GLU A 8 -19.50 -11.46 21.88
CA GLU A 8 -18.24 -10.71 21.81
C GLU A 8 -17.18 -11.52 21.07
N LEU A 9 -16.76 -11.03 19.88
CA LEU A 9 -15.75 -11.65 19.03
C LEU A 9 -14.36 -11.15 19.37
N ARG A 10 -13.36 -11.96 19.00
CA ARG A 10 -11.97 -11.54 18.92
C ARG A 10 -11.65 -11.15 17.46
N VAL A 11 -11.42 -9.87 17.23
CA VAL A 11 -11.13 -9.31 15.91
C VAL A 11 -9.67 -8.88 15.87
N ALA A 12 -8.97 -9.25 14.83
CA ALA A 12 -7.65 -8.73 14.50
C ALA A 12 -7.76 -7.74 13.34
N VAL A 13 -7.23 -6.54 13.51
CA VAL A 13 -7.01 -5.59 12.41
C VAL A 13 -5.51 -5.52 12.18
N TYR A 14 -5.07 -6.00 11.02
CA TYR A 14 -3.68 -6.05 10.66
C TYR A 14 -3.33 -4.97 9.67
N ASP A 15 -2.37 -4.13 10.04
CA ASP A 15 -1.64 -3.26 9.15
C ASP A 15 -0.15 -3.28 9.51
N ARG A 16 0.70 -3.36 8.51
CA ARG A 16 2.16 -3.35 8.69
C ARG A 16 2.70 -1.95 8.96
N PHE A 17 1.98 -0.93 8.49
CA PHE A 17 2.47 0.44 8.38
C PHE A 17 1.85 1.41 9.39
N TRP A 18 1.37 0.92 10.54
CA TRP A 18 0.73 1.75 11.57
C TRP A 18 1.50 3.02 11.92
N SER A 19 2.84 2.97 11.92
CA SER A 19 3.70 4.11 12.24
C SER A 19 3.69 5.22 11.18
N VAL A 20 3.28 4.93 9.95
CA VAL A 20 3.15 5.92 8.86
C VAL A 20 2.00 6.89 9.17
N ALA A 21 0.92 6.38 9.73
CA ALA A 21 -0.30 7.11 10.10
C ALA A 21 -0.83 7.99 8.93
N GLY A 22 -0.96 7.39 7.75
CA GLY A 22 -1.53 7.98 6.55
C GLY A 22 -3.00 7.58 6.34
N GLY A 23 -3.51 7.79 5.11
CA GLY A 23 -4.91 7.48 4.78
C GLY A 23 -5.27 5.99 4.90
N GLY A 24 -4.33 5.07 4.61
CA GLY A 24 -4.52 3.63 4.79
C GLY A 24 -4.72 3.26 6.26
N GLU A 25 -3.82 3.77 7.11
CA GLU A 25 -3.84 3.53 8.56
C GLU A 25 -5.05 4.21 9.22
N THR A 26 -5.46 5.39 8.74
CA THR A 26 -6.72 6.03 9.17
C THR A 26 -7.92 5.15 8.84
N TYR A 27 -7.94 4.53 7.68
CA TYR A 27 -9.00 3.61 7.27
C TYR A 27 -9.03 2.34 8.15
N ALA A 28 -7.88 1.71 8.35
CA ALA A 28 -7.74 0.55 9.23
C ALA A 28 -8.08 0.88 10.70
N GLY A 29 -7.63 2.04 11.18
CA GLY A 29 -7.92 2.55 12.51
C GLY A 29 -9.40 2.82 12.73
N SER A 30 -10.09 3.42 11.74
CA SER A 30 -11.55 3.63 11.80
C SER A 30 -12.33 2.32 11.89
N ILE A 31 -11.87 1.27 11.20
CA ILE A 31 -12.43 -0.08 11.33
C ILE A 31 -12.25 -0.60 12.78
N ALA A 32 -11.03 -0.48 13.31
CA ALA A 32 -10.70 -0.93 14.65
C ALA A 32 -11.50 -0.17 15.72
N GLU A 33 -11.57 1.15 15.63
CA GLU A 33 -12.35 2.01 16.52
C GLU A 33 -13.82 1.58 16.59
N ILE A 34 -14.47 1.45 15.42
CA ILE A 34 -15.89 1.12 15.36
C ILE A 34 -16.17 -0.29 15.89
N LEU A 35 -15.36 -1.26 15.52
CA LEU A 35 -15.55 -2.65 15.98
C LEU A 35 -15.21 -2.82 17.45
N SER A 36 -14.34 -1.99 18.03
CA SER A 36 -14.01 -2.02 19.45
C SER A 36 -15.16 -1.61 20.37
N LEU A 37 -16.22 -1.01 19.82
CA LEU A 37 -17.43 -0.70 20.58
C LEU A 37 -18.22 -1.96 20.97
N ASP A 38 -18.17 -2.99 20.11
CA ASP A 38 -18.99 -4.20 20.22
C ASP A 38 -18.15 -5.48 20.42
N HIS A 39 -16.83 -5.42 20.14
CA HIS A 39 -15.93 -6.58 20.09
C HIS A 39 -14.58 -6.31 20.75
N ARG A 40 -13.79 -7.36 20.99
CA ARG A 40 -12.38 -7.24 21.39
C ARG A 40 -11.51 -7.11 20.17
N VAL A 41 -10.92 -5.94 20.01
CA VAL A 41 -10.10 -5.64 18.83
C VAL A 41 -8.62 -5.56 19.21
N ASP A 42 -7.81 -6.34 18.51
CA ASP A 42 -6.36 -6.29 18.57
C ASP A 42 -5.81 -5.68 17.26
N LEU A 43 -4.97 -4.66 17.37
CA LEU A 43 -4.15 -4.16 16.26
C LEU A 43 -2.91 -5.04 16.16
N ILE A 44 -2.76 -5.77 15.07
CA ILE A 44 -1.54 -6.54 14.81
C ILE A 44 -0.51 -5.62 14.17
N ALA A 45 0.66 -5.56 14.76
CA ALA A 45 1.79 -4.75 14.33
C ALA A 45 3.10 -5.53 14.38
N HIS A 46 4.12 -5.08 13.64
CA HIS A 46 5.47 -5.67 13.70
C HIS A 46 6.45 -4.84 14.53
N GLU A 47 6.02 -3.69 15.01
CA GLU A 47 6.79 -2.83 15.92
C GLU A 47 5.91 -2.34 17.07
N PRO A 48 6.49 -1.99 18.21
CA PRO A 48 5.75 -1.37 19.29
C PRO A 48 5.10 -0.05 18.83
N ILE A 49 3.82 0.11 19.12
CA ILE A 49 3.04 1.31 18.79
C ILE A 49 2.58 1.95 20.10
N ASP A 50 2.87 3.23 20.22
CA ASP A 50 2.20 4.04 21.25
C ASP A 50 0.80 4.42 20.78
N VAL A 51 -0.22 3.82 21.41
CA VAL A 51 -1.62 4.03 21.05
C VAL A 51 -2.03 5.49 21.22
N GLY A 52 -1.50 6.21 22.22
CA GLY A 52 -1.79 7.62 22.43
C GLY A 52 -1.35 8.48 21.24
N THR A 53 -0.10 8.33 20.83
CA THR A 53 0.46 9.00 19.65
C THR A 53 -0.30 8.62 18.37
N LEU A 54 -0.68 7.35 18.23
CA LEU A 54 -1.45 6.90 17.06
C LEU A 54 -2.85 7.54 17.02
N GLN A 55 -3.54 7.60 18.15
CA GLN A 55 -4.84 8.28 18.29
C GLN A 55 -4.77 9.75 17.87
N GLU A 56 -3.79 10.50 18.39
CA GLU A 56 -3.61 11.91 18.05
C GLU A 56 -3.38 12.10 16.55
N ARG A 57 -2.51 11.28 15.97
CA ARG A 57 -2.17 11.38 14.54
C ARG A 57 -3.30 10.99 13.61
N LEU A 58 -4.10 9.99 13.97
CA LEU A 58 -5.23 9.52 13.16
C LEU A 58 -6.53 10.27 13.46
N GLY A 59 -6.64 10.97 14.59
CA GLY A 59 -7.87 11.62 15.04
C GLY A 59 -8.97 10.62 15.42
N LEU A 60 -8.60 9.45 15.99
CA LEU A 60 -9.50 8.35 16.32
C LEU A 60 -9.44 7.99 17.80
N ASP A 61 -10.53 7.44 18.34
CA ASP A 61 -10.54 6.86 19.71
C ASP A 61 -10.15 5.37 19.67
N LEU A 62 -8.89 5.09 19.92
CA LEU A 62 -8.35 3.74 20.01
C LEU A 62 -8.15 3.26 21.46
N SER A 63 -8.79 3.91 22.44
CA SER A 63 -8.64 3.58 23.87
C SER A 63 -9.10 2.16 24.23
N ARG A 64 -9.95 1.54 23.41
CA ARG A 64 -10.48 0.19 23.61
C ARG A 64 -9.73 -0.90 22.86
N VAL A 65 -8.77 -0.54 22.01
CA VAL A 65 -7.99 -1.52 21.24
C VAL A 65 -6.74 -1.93 22.02
N ARG A 66 -6.24 -3.11 21.73
CA ARG A 66 -4.96 -3.60 22.24
C ARG A 66 -3.98 -3.78 21.09
N VAL A 67 -2.74 -3.38 21.26
CA VAL A 67 -1.66 -3.67 20.30
C VAL A 67 -1.05 -5.04 20.59
N VAL A 68 -0.91 -5.85 19.56
CA VAL A 68 -0.21 -7.14 19.60
C VAL A 68 0.96 -7.06 18.64
N VAL A 69 2.16 -6.96 19.22
CA VAL A 69 3.40 -6.93 18.42
C VAL A 69 3.82 -8.35 18.12
N VAL A 70 4.05 -8.63 16.84
CA VAL A 70 4.50 -9.93 16.34
C VAL A 70 5.84 -9.80 15.61
N ASP A 71 6.63 -10.86 15.64
CA ASP A 71 7.90 -10.89 14.91
C ASP A 71 7.67 -10.69 13.40
N ASP A 72 8.55 -9.96 12.74
CA ASP A 72 8.47 -9.65 11.30
C ASP A 72 8.44 -10.90 10.41
N CYS A 73 9.00 -12.01 10.88
CA CYS A 73 9.02 -13.28 10.16
C CYS A 73 7.86 -14.20 10.56
N GLU A 74 7.07 -13.84 11.58
CA GLU A 74 5.92 -14.63 12.00
C GLU A 74 4.80 -14.52 10.96
N PRO A 75 4.34 -15.63 10.35
CA PRO A 75 3.27 -15.59 9.37
C PRO A 75 1.94 -15.13 9.98
N ILE A 76 1.32 -14.11 9.41
CA ILE A 76 0.02 -13.58 9.84
C ILE A 76 -1.06 -14.68 9.84
N GLU A 77 -0.99 -15.64 8.91
CA GLU A 77 -1.85 -16.83 8.90
C GLU A 77 -1.80 -17.57 10.25
N ARG A 78 -0.61 -17.72 10.86
CA ARG A 78 -0.47 -18.40 12.16
C ARG A 78 -1.02 -17.54 13.28
N VAL A 79 -0.66 -16.27 13.31
CA VAL A 79 -1.10 -15.30 14.32
C VAL A 79 -2.63 -15.21 14.35
N SER A 80 -3.23 -15.10 13.16
CA SER A 80 -4.67 -14.91 13.03
C SER A 80 -5.53 -16.10 13.44
N ARG A 81 -4.98 -17.31 13.55
CA ARG A 81 -5.72 -18.50 14.04
C ARG A 81 -6.33 -18.34 15.43
N ALA A 82 -5.84 -17.37 16.23
CA ALA A 82 -6.38 -17.07 17.54
C ALA A 82 -7.63 -16.17 17.52
N TYR A 83 -8.08 -15.74 16.34
CA TYR A 83 -9.15 -14.77 16.16
C TYR A 83 -10.37 -15.34 15.44
N ASP A 84 -11.53 -14.77 15.73
CA ASP A 84 -12.77 -15.08 15.02
C ASP A 84 -12.81 -14.40 13.65
N LEU A 85 -12.24 -13.19 13.55
CA LEU A 85 -12.17 -12.39 12.32
C LEU A 85 -10.79 -11.74 12.19
N LEU A 86 -10.20 -11.87 10.99
CA LEU A 86 -9.05 -11.07 10.56
C LEU A 86 -9.51 -10.05 9.52
N ILE A 87 -9.18 -8.77 9.75
CA ILE A 87 -9.27 -7.72 8.75
C ILE A 87 -7.85 -7.31 8.39
N ASN A 88 -7.41 -7.68 7.18
CA ASN A 88 -6.08 -7.34 6.68
C ASN A 88 -6.19 -6.08 5.82
N ALA A 89 -5.65 -4.98 6.33
CA ALA A 89 -5.66 -3.66 5.69
C ALA A 89 -4.30 -3.23 5.14
N THR A 90 -3.28 -4.09 5.25
CA THR A 90 -1.92 -3.78 4.80
C THR A 90 -1.85 -3.60 3.28
N TYR A 91 -1.25 -2.50 2.85
CA TYR A 91 -1.03 -2.22 1.43
C TYR A 91 -0.13 -3.29 0.79
N ARG A 92 -0.59 -3.89 -0.32
CA ARG A 92 0.11 -4.93 -1.10
C ARG A 92 0.52 -6.17 -0.31
N ASP A 93 -0.17 -6.48 0.76
CA ASP A 93 0.12 -7.69 1.54
C ASP A 93 -0.39 -8.96 0.83
N LEU A 94 0.36 -10.06 1.00
CA LEU A 94 0.08 -11.35 0.40
C LEU A 94 -0.17 -12.43 1.46
N SER A 95 -0.37 -12.04 2.71
CA SER A 95 -0.56 -12.95 3.83
C SER A 95 -1.91 -13.64 3.73
N PRO A 96 -1.98 -14.99 3.84
CA PRO A 96 -3.25 -15.69 3.94
C PRO A 96 -3.95 -15.39 5.28
N ASN A 97 -5.27 -15.54 5.27
CA ASN A 97 -6.06 -15.56 6.49
C ASN A 97 -5.93 -16.92 7.19
N GLY A 98 -5.70 -16.92 8.50
CA GLY A 98 -5.77 -18.11 9.36
C GLY A 98 -6.90 -18.06 10.37
N ALA A 99 -7.59 -16.91 10.54
CA ALA A 99 -8.75 -16.77 11.42
C ALA A 99 -9.96 -17.57 10.88
N ARG A 100 -10.99 -17.71 11.71
CA ARG A 100 -12.23 -18.38 11.32
C ARG A 100 -12.89 -17.71 10.12
N ARG A 101 -12.82 -16.38 10.03
CA ARG A 101 -13.30 -15.54 8.93
C ARG A 101 -12.26 -14.49 8.58
N GLY A 102 -12.29 -14.01 7.34
CA GLY A 102 -11.32 -13.01 6.87
C GLY A 102 -11.89 -11.99 5.89
N ILE A 103 -11.49 -10.75 6.07
CA ILE A 103 -11.74 -9.64 5.13
C ILE A 103 -10.38 -9.10 4.68
N SER A 104 -10.15 -9.06 3.37
CA SER A 104 -8.97 -8.43 2.78
C SER A 104 -9.34 -7.05 2.24
N ILE A 105 -8.70 -6.00 2.76
CA ILE A 105 -8.83 -4.63 2.27
C ILE A 105 -7.81 -4.40 1.17
N VAL A 106 -8.27 -3.95 0.01
CA VAL A 106 -7.44 -3.66 -1.16
C VAL A 106 -7.50 -2.16 -1.45
N HIS A 107 -6.41 -1.45 -1.16
CA HIS A 107 -6.32 -0.02 -1.46
C HIS A 107 -6.24 0.22 -2.96
N PHE A 108 -5.39 -0.53 -3.66
CA PHE A 108 -5.38 -0.66 -5.11
C PHE A 108 -4.76 -2.00 -5.53
N PRO A 109 -5.36 -2.74 -6.47
CA PRO A 109 -4.80 -4.00 -6.94
C PRO A 109 -3.58 -3.76 -7.83
N HIS A 110 -2.62 -4.65 -7.75
CA HIS A 110 -1.47 -4.66 -8.63
C HIS A 110 -1.30 -6.04 -9.26
N LEU A 111 -0.79 -6.08 -10.46
CA LEU A 111 -0.40 -7.34 -11.08
C LEU A 111 1.07 -7.59 -10.81
N PRO A 112 1.42 -8.78 -10.32
CA PRO A 112 2.82 -9.19 -10.25
C PRO A 112 3.48 -9.30 -11.63
N THR A 113 2.70 -9.25 -12.71
CA THR A 113 3.11 -9.67 -14.06
C THR A 113 2.56 -8.80 -15.19
N GLU A 114 2.48 -7.50 -14.98
CA GLU A 114 1.83 -6.49 -15.85
C GLU A 114 2.26 -6.52 -17.34
N HIS A 115 3.36 -7.22 -17.68
CA HIS A 115 3.95 -7.20 -19.01
C HIS A 115 3.87 -8.54 -19.77
N LEU A 116 3.11 -9.52 -19.25
CA LEU A 116 3.05 -10.85 -19.86
C LEU A 116 1.67 -11.13 -20.47
N ALA A 117 1.68 -11.59 -21.74
CA ALA A 117 0.44 -12.01 -22.39
C ALA A 117 -0.21 -13.24 -21.70
N PRO A 118 -1.54 -13.39 -21.73
CA PRO A 118 -2.25 -14.50 -21.05
C PRO A 118 -1.75 -15.91 -21.41
N TRP A 119 -1.28 -16.12 -22.63
CA TRP A 119 -0.70 -17.40 -23.04
C TRP A 119 0.67 -17.65 -22.42
N GLN A 120 1.49 -16.60 -22.25
CA GLN A 120 2.78 -16.69 -21.55
C GLN A 120 2.57 -17.07 -20.09
N LEU A 121 1.57 -16.46 -19.44
CA LEU A 121 1.16 -16.78 -18.08
C LEU A 121 0.73 -18.26 -17.93
N ARG A 122 -0.01 -18.80 -18.93
CA ARG A 122 -0.41 -20.20 -18.95
C ARG A 122 0.77 -21.16 -19.09
N LEU A 123 1.68 -20.85 -20.02
CA LEU A 123 2.87 -21.65 -20.26
C LEU A 123 3.79 -21.66 -19.04
N MET A 124 4.09 -20.51 -18.47
CA MET A 124 4.92 -20.39 -17.28
C MET A 124 4.31 -21.11 -16.08
N GLY A 125 2.99 -21.03 -15.88
CA GLY A 125 2.29 -21.76 -14.83
C GLY A 125 2.35 -23.28 -14.98
N LEU A 126 2.36 -23.79 -16.21
CA LEU A 126 2.57 -25.22 -16.48
C LEU A 126 4.01 -25.65 -16.19
N LEU A 127 4.97 -24.89 -16.72
CA LEU A 127 6.39 -25.15 -16.53
C LEU A 127 6.79 -25.08 -15.05
N HIS A 128 6.22 -24.14 -14.30
CA HIS A 128 6.45 -24.06 -12.86
C HIS A 128 5.90 -25.25 -12.07
N ARG A 129 4.73 -25.78 -12.46
CA ARG A 129 4.20 -27.01 -11.81
C ARG A 129 5.10 -28.22 -12.04
N VAL A 130 5.65 -28.34 -13.24
CA VAL A 130 6.60 -29.42 -13.58
C VAL A 130 7.91 -29.21 -12.83
N ALA A 131 8.44 -27.97 -12.79
CA ALA A 131 9.65 -27.61 -12.07
C ALA A 131 9.56 -27.97 -10.59
N ARG A 132 8.45 -27.60 -9.92
CA ARG A 132 8.22 -27.90 -8.50
C ARG A 132 8.26 -29.39 -8.15
N ARG A 133 7.84 -30.25 -9.08
CA ARG A 133 7.89 -31.72 -8.89
C ARG A 133 9.31 -32.26 -9.08
N SER A 134 10.16 -31.57 -9.82
CA SER A 134 11.52 -31.99 -10.15
C SER A 134 12.58 -31.41 -9.20
N ILE A 135 12.20 -30.41 -8.41
CA ILE A 135 13.05 -29.76 -7.40
C ILE A 135 12.83 -30.50 -6.08
N GLY A 136 13.88 -31.06 -5.51
CA GLY A 136 13.80 -31.76 -4.21
C GLY A 136 13.23 -30.85 -3.11
N PRO A 137 12.63 -31.42 -2.06
CA PRO A 137 11.96 -30.65 -1.02
C PRO A 137 12.95 -29.82 -0.22
N VAL A 138 12.84 -28.49 -0.35
CA VAL A 138 13.50 -27.50 0.48
C VAL A 138 12.42 -26.62 1.07
N GLU A 139 12.39 -26.53 2.38
CA GLU A 139 11.44 -25.70 3.11
C GLU A 139 12.14 -24.46 3.66
N PHE A 140 11.46 -23.31 3.58
CA PHE A 140 11.84 -22.10 4.29
C PHE A 140 11.34 -22.25 5.73
N ASP A 141 12.26 -22.52 6.66
CA ASP A 141 11.91 -22.89 8.03
C ASP A 141 11.70 -21.66 8.91
N SER A 142 12.70 -20.81 9.05
CA SER A 142 12.65 -19.59 9.89
C SER A 142 13.56 -18.49 9.35
N GLY A 143 13.41 -17.28 9.90
CA GLY A 143 14.23 -16.13 9.55
C GLY A 143 13.98 -15.57 8.14
N PHE A 144 12.82 -15.87 7.56
CA PHE A 144 12.37 -15.28 6.29
C PHE A 144 11.07 -14.52 6.51
N HIS A 145 11.03 -13.29 6.01
CA HIS A 145 9.79 -12.53 5.92
C HIS A 145 8.76 -13.23 5.02
N PRO A 146 7.48 -12.90 5.16
CA PRO A 146 6.46 -13.30 4.21
C PRO A 146 6.89 -13.02 2.77
N ALA A 147 6.32 -13.79 1.82
CA ALA A 147 6.69 -13.65 0.44
C ALA A 147 6.33 -12.26 -0.10
N ASP A 148 7.29 -11.62 -0.70
CA ASP A 148 7.20 -10.32 -1.36
C ASP A 148 7.24 -10.49 -2.88
N ILE A 149 6.74 -9.51 -3.62
CA ILE A 149 6.87 -9.49 -5.08
C ILE A 149 7.75 -8.31 -5.46
N ILE A 150 8.93 -8.60 -5.96
CA ILE A 150 9.80 -7.61 -6.54
C ILE A 150 9.67 -7.72 -8.07
N ARG A 151 9.00 -6.73 -8.66
CA ARG A 151 8.62 -6.72 -10.07
C ARG A 151 7.71 -7.93 -10.39
N TRP A 152 8.21 -8.99 -11.01
CA TRP A 152 7.49 -10.25 -11.30
C TRP A 152 8.02 -11.45 -10.53
N GLN A 153 9.09 -11.29 -9.73
CA GLN A 153 9.68 -12.37 -8.96
C GLN A 153 9.10 -12.39 -7.55
N GLN A 154 8.56 -13.53 -7.16
CA GLN A 154 8.25 -13.77 -5.77
C GLN A 154 9.56 -14.05 -5.02
N VAL A 155 9.84 -13.28 -3.99
CA VAL A 155 11.03 -13.42 -3.15
C VAL A 155 10.64 -13.58 -1.69
N ARG A 156 11.53 -14.18 -0.90
CA ARG A 156 11.49 -14.15 0.55
C ARG A 156 12.76 -13.49 1.05
N TRP A 157 12.61 -12.36 1.69
CA TRP A 157 13.72 -11.68 2.31
C TRP A 157 14.13 -12.40 3.59
N SER A 158 15.42 -12.66 3.80
CA SER A 158 15.90 -13.09 5.11
C SER A 158 15.95 -11.87 6.06
N ASN A 159 15.85 -12.14 7.36
CA ASN A 159 16.04 -11.13 8.42
C ASN A 159 17.51 -11.02 8.89
N GLY A 160 18.44 -11.46 8.04
CA GLY A 160 19.87 -11.59 8.37
C GLY A 160 20.28 -13.02 8.68
N ARG A 161 19.37 -13.89 9.10
CA ARG A 161 19.58 -15.32 9.32
C ARG A 161 18.43 -16.15 8.73
N GLY A 162 18.49 -16.43 7.42
CA GLY A 162 17.51 -17.32 6.78
C GLY A 162 17.84 -18.78 6.98
N VAL A 163 16.90 -19.59 7.42
CA VAL A 163 17.07 -21.03 7.68
C VAL A 163 16.27 -21.83 6.66
N LEU A 164 16.95 -22.73 5.95
CA LEU A 164 16.36 -23.67 5.01
C LEU A 164 16.48 -25.10 5.56
N ARG A 165 15.39 -25.85 5.52
CA ARG A 165 15.38 -27.27 5.83
C ARG A 165 15.41 -28.08 4.54
N VAL A 166 16.43 -28.93 4.40
CA VAL A 166 16.69 -29.70 3.17
C VAL A 166 16.50 -31.19 3.47
N ALA A 167 15.50 -31.80 2.86
CA ALA A 167 15.25 -33.23 2.97
C ALA A 167 16.19 -34.00 2.02
N ILE A 168 17.26 -34.57 2.58
CA ILE A 168 18.23 -35.40 1.87
C ILE A 168 18.37 -36.73 2.64
N THR A 169 18.52 -37.82 1.91
CA THR A 169 18.80 -39.14 2.51
C THR A 169 20.13 -39.09 3.31
N PRO A 170 20.19 -39.61 4.54
CA PRO A 170 21.41 -39.63 5.33
C PRO A 170 22.61 -40.18 4.56
N THR A 171 23.78 -39.63 4.80
CA THR A 171 25.07 -39.94 4.14
C THR A 171 25.14 -39.63 2.63
N THR A 172 24.08 -39.09 2.03
CA THR A 172 24.10 -38.68 0.62
C THR A 172 24.46 -37.18 0.54
N THR A 173 25.44 -36.82 -0.29
CA THR A 173 25.77 -35.42 -0.58
C THR A 173 25.05 -35.00 -1.85
N ARG A 174 24.34 -33.87 -1.78
CA ARG A 174 23.70 -33.22 -2.92
C ARG A 174 24.07 -31.73 -2.97
N ASN A 175 23.99 -31.17 -4.15
CA ASN A 175 24.19 -29.75 -4.36
C ASN A 175 22.85 -29.02 -4.14
N LEU A 176 22.75 -28.27 -3.05
CA LEU A 176 21.69 -27.30 -2.84
C LEU A 176 21.98 -26.08 -3.73
N ARG A 177 21.05 -25.72 -4.58
CA ARG A 177 21.13 -24.53 -5.41
C ARG A 177 20.18 -23.48 -4.87
N ILE A 178 20.66 -22.26 -4.68
CA ILE A 178 19.91 -21.14 -4.12
C ILE A 178 19.95 -20.01 -5.15
N ALA A 179 18.78 -19.55 -5.57
CA ALA A 179 18.63 -18.40 -6.43
C ALA A 179 18.30 -17.17 -5.59
N VAL A 180 19.14 -16.15 -5.65
CA VAL A 180 19.01 -14.91 -4.89
C VAL A 180 18.80 -13.77 -5.88
N ALA A 181 17.75 -12.98 -5.70
CA ALA A 181 17.52 -11.78 -6.51
C ALA A 181 18.62 -10.76 -6.23
N ARG A 182 18.91 -9.95 -7.24
CA ARG A 182 20.03 -8.99 -7.18
C ARG A 182 19.54 -7.56 -6.97
N PHE A 183 18.33 -7.41 -6.47
CA PHE A 183 17.72 -6.11 -6.18
C PHE A 183 18.03 -5.69 -4.76
N PHE A 184 18.83 -4.63 -4.62
CA PHE A 184 19.10 -3.94 -3.36
C PHE A 184 18.91 -2.44 -3.59
N PRO A 185 18.06 -1.75 -2.79
CA PRO A 185 17.80 -0.33 -2.97
C PRO A 185 19.04 0.55 -2.85
N ASP A 186 19.98 0.18 -1.96
CA ASP A 186 21.25 0.85 -1.74
C ASP A 186 22.37 0.47 -2.76
N ARG A 187 22.06 -0.45 -3.68
CA ARG A 187 23.00 -1.00 -4.68
C ARG A 187 24.29 -1.58 -4.10
N THR A 188 24.26 -2.00 -2.83
CA THR A 188 25.41 -2.58 -2.14
C THR A 188 25.42 -4.10 -2.27
N ASP A 189 26.61 -4.65 -2.55
CA ASP A 189 26.82 -6.09 -2.59
C ASP A 189 26.70 -6.69 -1.18
N ARG A 190 26.18 -7.92 -1.06
CA ARG A 190 25.96 -8.58 0.24
C ARG A 190 26.78 -9.85 0.35
N LEU A 191 27.65 -9.90 1.36
CA LEU A 191 28.35 -11.13 1.73
C LEU A 191 27.39 -12.05 2.50
N VAL A 192 27.33 -13.31 2.10
CA VAL A 192 26.50 -14.34 2.73
C VAL A 192 27.41 -15.46 3.21
N ARG A 193 27.39 -15.74 4.50
CA ARG A 193 28.02 -16.94 5.08
C ARG A 193 27.00 -18.06 5.14
N VAL A 194 27.42 -19.26 4.82
CA VAL A 194 26.57 -20.45 4.78
C VAL A 194 27.05 -21.46 5.80
N LYS A 195 26.14 -21.84 6.71
CA LYS A 195 26.35 -22.97 7.63
C LYS A 195 25.45 -24.12 7.23
N VAL A 196 25.96 -25.32 7.37
CA VAL A 196 25.18 -26.56 7.22
C VAL A 196 25.31 -27.33 8.54
N ASP A 197 24.18 -27.60 9.18
CA ASP A 197 24.10 -28.25 10.50
C ASP A 197 25.03 -27.60 11.55
N GLY A 198 25.07 -26.25 11.54
CA GLY A 198 25.87 -25.42 12.45
C GLY A 198 27.33 -25.22 12.05
N VAL A 199 27.84 -25.90 11.02
CA VAL A 199 29.24 -25.82 10.56
C VAL A 199 29.35 -24.83 9.39
N ASP A 200 30.32 -23.93 9.43
CA ASP A 200 30.61 -23.02 8.31
C ASP A 200 31.13 -23.83 7.10
N VAL A 201 30.42 -23.77 5.99
CA VAL A 201 30.75 -24.56 4.78
C VAL A 201 31.33 -23.69 3.69
N THR A 202 30.77 -22.51 3.47
CA THR A 202 31.19 -21.59 2.40
C THR A 202 30.67 -20.16 2.64
N SER A 203 31.17 -19.23 1.82
CA SER A 203 30.60 -17.91 1.72
C SER A 203 30.51 -17.48 0.26
N PHE A 204 29.61 -16.58 -0.07
CA PHE A 204 29.48 -16.00 -1.40
C PHE A 204 29.00 -14.55 -1.32
N THR A 205 29.27 -13.78 -2.35
CA THR A 205 28.78 -12.41 -2.45
C THR A 205 27.62 -12.34 -3.44
N VAL A 206 26.48 -11.80 -3.02
CA VAL A 206 25.38 -11.43 -3.92
C VAL A 206 25.70 -10.07 -4.49
N VAL A 207 25.99 -10.01 -5.78
CA VAL A 207 26.34 -8.78 -6.47
C VAL A 207 25.09 -8.02 -6.84
N ALA A 208 24.95 -6.80 -6.33
CA ALA A 208 23.82 -5.92 -6.63
C ALA A 208 23.69 -5.63 -8.14
N ALA A 209 22.48 -5.62 -8.65
CA ALA A 209 22.23 -5.34 -10.07
C ALA A 209 22.48 -3.87 -10.38
N ARG A 210 23.29 -3.59 -11.38
CA ARG A 210 23.62 -2.24 -11.85
C ARG A 210 22.79 -1.78 -13.06
N ASN A 211 22.03 -2.70 -13.68
CA ASN A 211 21.14 -2.42 -14.82
C ASN A 211 19.90 -3.34 -14.79
N ARG A 212 18.89 -3.00 -15.64
CA ARG A 212 17.62 -3.74 -15.71
C ARG A 212 17.80 -5.23 -16.04
N LEU A 213 18.68 -5.60 -16.95
CA LEU A 213 18.92 -7.00 -17.33
C LEU A 213 19.50 -7.83 -16.19
N GLN A 214 20.37 -7.24 -15.38
CA GLN A 214 20.93 -7.91 -14.20
C GLN A 214 19.88 -8.08 -13.11
N MET A 215 18.95 -7.14 -12.96
CA MET A 215 17.82 -7.28 -12.02
C MET A 215 16.90 -8.44 -12.38
N LEU A 216 16.81 -8.81 -13.67
CA LEU A 216 15.97 -9.89 -14.16
C LEU A 216 16.57 -11.28 -13.94
N ARG A 217 17.88 -11.35 -13.68
CA ARG A 217 18.61 -12.62 -13.55
C ARG A 217 19.10 -12.79 -12.12
N PRO A 218 18.44 -13.64 -11.31
CA PRO A 218 18.94 -13.95 -9.98
C PRO A 218 20.32 -14.62 -10.09
N GLN A 219 21.11 -14.42 -9.06
CA GLN A 219 22.38 -15.11 -8.90
C GLN A 219 22.10 -16.51 -8.34
N ILE A 220 22.66 -17.53 -8.97
CA ILE A 220 22.53 -18.91 -8.50
C ILE A 220 23.81 -19.31 -7.80
N VAL A 221 23.68 -19.76 -6.57
CA VAL A 221 24.76 -20.26 -5.75
C VAL A 221 24.55 -21.74 -5.48
N THR A 222 25.63 -22.51 -5.45
CA THR A 222 25.58 -23.96 -5.19
C THR A 222 26.34 -24.25 -3.89
N VAL A 223 25.66 -24.93 -2.98
CA VAL A 223 26.20 -25.32 -1.66
C VAL A 223 26.14 -26.84 -1.56
N PRO A 224 27.25 -27.53 -1.28
CA PRO A 224 27.21 -28.96 -1.00
C PRO A 224 26.57 -29.20 0.36
N VAL A 225 25.56 -30.07 0.41
CA VAL A 225 24.86 -30.45 1.64
C VAL A 225 24.87 -31.97 1.75
N THR A 226 25.40 -32.46 2.86
CA THR A 226 25.39 -33.88 3.18
C THR A 226 24.21 -34.20 4.11
N GLY A 227 23.38 -35.18 3.75
CA GLY A 227 22.18 -35.49 4.50
C GLY A 227 22.45 -35.98 5.91
N ALA A 228 21.72 -35.45 6.88
CA ALA A 228 21.67 -35.93 8.25
C ALA A 228 20.35 -36.67 8.55
N ARG A 229 20.26 -37.36 9.68
CA ARG A 229 19.00 -37.97 10.14
C ARG A 229 17.99 -36.87 10.48
N GLY A 230 16.85 -36.88 9.79
CA GLY A 230 15.83 -35.83 9.97
C GLY A 230 15.94 -34.62 9.01
N GLY A 231 16.88 -34.69 8.04
CA GLY A 231 17.18 -33.59 7.12
C GLY A 231 18.31 -32.70 7.59
N SER A 232 18.86 -31.88 6.69
CA SER A 232 19.93 -30.92 6.99
C SER A 232 19.39 -29.52 7.09
N ILE A 233 19.95 -28.74 8.02
CA ILE A 233 19.63 -27.33 8.24
C ILE A 233 20.70 -26.48 7.56
N VAL A 234 20.28 -25.60 6.67
CA VAL A 234 21.17 -24.65 5.99
C VAL A 234 20.84 -23.23 6.43
N GLU A 235 21.81 -22.57 7.04
CA GLU A 235 21.66 -21.19 7.49
C GLU A 235 22.38 -20.24 6.52
N LEU A 236 21.69 -19.17 6.13
CA LEU A 236 22.19 -18.10 5.29
C LEU A 236 22.32 -16.85 6.17
N LEU A 237 23.55 -16.44 6.44
CA LEU A 237 23.86 -15.31 7.34
C LEU A 237 24.35 -14.14 6.52
N SER A 238 23.68 -13.00 6.61
CA SER A 238 24.02 -11.77 5.89
C SER A 238 23.79 -10.53 6.73
N GLU A 239 24.43 -9.43 6.36
CA GLU A 239 24.06 -8.11 6.86
C GLU A 239 22.63 -7.74 6.41
N THR A 240 21.98 -6.89 7.18
CA THR A 240 20.64 -6.38 6.90
C THR A 240 20.68 -4.89 6.60
N PHE A 241 19.64 -4.42 5.90
CA PHE A 241 19.36 -3.01 5.70
C PHE A 241 17.87 -2.75 6.00
N MET A 242 17.53 -1.50 6.22
CA MET A 242 16.13 -1.08 6.42
C MET A 242 15.70 -0.23 5.21
N PRO A 243 14.69 -0.66 4.42
CA PRO A 243 14.25 0.08 3.24
C PRO A 243 13.85 1.52 3.51
N ASP A 244 13.23 1.79 4.68
CA ASP A 244 12.80 3.13 5.07
C ASP A 244 13.98 4.10 5.22
N GLU A 245 15.12 3.66 5.78
CA GLU A 245 16.33 4.47 5.89
C GLU A 245 16.92 4.87 4.53
N ILE A 246 16.65 4.07 3.48
CA ILE A 246 17.18 4.31 2.13
C ILE A 246 16.20 5.08 1.26
N SER A 247 14.89 4.80 1.38
CA SER A 247 13.87 5.27 0.43
C SER A 247 12.70 6.02 1.06
N GLY A 248 12.64 6.14 2.40
CA GLY A 248 11.54 6.82 3.11
C GLY A 248 10.16 6.24 2.80
N ASN A 249 10.10 4.91 2.53
CA ASN A 249 8.87 4.25 2.08
C ASN A 249 8.02 3.67 3.21
N GLY A 250 8.42 3.86 4.47
CA GLY A 250 7.76 3.31 5.66
C GLY A 250 8.04 1.83 5.93
N ASP A 251 8.79 1.14 5.07
CA ASP A 251 9.17 -0.27 5.30
C ASP A 251 10.39 -0.36 6.23
N ARG A 252 10.12 -0.63 7.51
CA ARG A 252 11.13 -0.72 8.59
C ARG A 252 11.63 -2.14 8.86
N ARG A 253 11.28 -3.10 8.01
CA ARG A 253 11.81 -4.46 8.11
C ARG A 253 13.33 -4.46 7.98
N ARG A 254 14.00 -5.28 8.79
CA ARG A 254 15.42 -5.59 8.60
C ARG A 254 15.54 -6.68 7.53
N LEU A 255 15.93 -6.29 6.33
CA LEU A 255 16.02 -7.17 5.17
C LEU A 255 17.47 -7.56 4.89
N GLY A 256 17.73 -8.86 4.78
CA GLY A 256 19.04 -9.41 4.40
C GLY A 256 19.09 -9.67 2.89
N ILE A 257 19.00 -10.95 2.48
CA ILE A 257 19.01 -11.36 1.06
C ILE A 257 17.64 -11.82 0.56
N PRO A 258 17.26 -11.46 -0.68
CA PRO A 258 15.99 -11.86 -1.27
C PRO A 258 16.12 -13.22 -1.98
N VAL A 259 15.72 -14.30 -1.34
CA VAL A 259 15.76 -15.65 -1.91
C VAL A 259 14.53 -15.88 -2.79
N VAL A 260 14.77 -16.15 -4.06
CA VAL A 260 13.71 -16.46 -5.05
C VAL A 260 13.30 -17.93 -4.94
N TRP A 261 14.30 -18.80 -4.75
CA TRP A 261 14.12 -20.24 -4.88
C TRP A 261 15.31 -21.00 -4.27
N ALA A 262 15.05 -22.20 -3.76
CA ALA A 262 16.06 -23.15 -3.34
C ALA A 262 15.65 -24.57 -3.69
N GLY A 263 16.61 -25.44 -4.07
CA GLY A 263 16.31 -26.81 -4.45
C GLY A 263 17.56 -27.69 -4.63
N THR A 264 17.37 -29.00 -4.57
CA THR A 264 18.44 -30.02 -4.69
C THR A 264 18.36 -30.85 -5.98
N GLY A 265 17.61 -30.39 -6.97
CA GLY A 265 17.42 -31.10 -8.22
C GLY A 265 18.73 -31.34 -9.01
N ALA A 266 18.94 -32.55 -9.50
CA ALA A 266 20.07 -32.91 -10.33
C ALA A 266 19.61 -33.31 -11.75
N GLY A 267 20.23 -32.69 -12.78
CA GLY A 267 19.99 -33.08 -14.16
C GLY A 267 19.68 -31.91 -15.11
N PRO A 268 19.76 -32.14 -16.44
CA PRO A 268 19.56 -31.09 -17.43
C PRO A 268 18.10 -30.55 -17.45
N ILE A 269 17.13 -31.41 -17.20
CA ILE A 269 15.71 -31.02 -17.14
C ILE A 269 15.47 -30.11 -15.92
N SER A 270 16.04 -30.43 -14.74
CA SER A 270 15.91 -29.58 -13.58
C SER A 270 16.57 -28.20 -13.79
N ARG A 271 17.71 -28.14 -14.49
CA ARG A 271 18.37 -26.86 -14.85
C ARG A 271 17.53 -26.00 -15.80
N LEU A 272 16.88 -26.62 -16.79
CA LEU A 272 15.97 -25.91 -17.68
C LEU A 272 14.76 -25.37 -16.90
N LEU A 273 14.17 -26.21 -16.05
CA LEU A 273 13.02 -25.85 -15.22
C LEU A 273 13.37 -24.81 -14.15
N GLU A 274 14.59 -24.82 -13.62
CA GLU A 274 15.13 -23.77 -12.76
C GLU A 274 15.19 -22.45 -13.51
N THR A 275 15.73 -22.43 -14.72
CA THR A 275 15.78 -21.21 -15.55
C THR A 275 14.38 -20.65 -15.79
N VAL A 276 13.39 -21.52 -15.99
CA VAL A 276 11.98 -21.11 -16.15
C VAL A 276 11.37 -20.64 -14.82
N SER A 277 11.73 -21.26 -13.69
CA SER A 277 11.31 -20.83 -12.35
C SER A 277 11.85 -19.45 -11.99
N LEU A 278 13.05 -19.11 -12.51
CA LEU A 278 13.67 -17.81 -12.36
C LEU A 278 12.93 -16.69 -13.12
N LEU A 279 12.16 -17.03 -14.15
CA LEU A 279 11.34 -16.05 -14.87
C LEU A 279 10.08 -15.63 -14.09
N GLY A 280 9.95 -16.10 -12.85
CA GLY A 280 8.80 -15.87 -12.00
C GLY A 280 7.63 -16.77 -12.42
N ALA A 281 7.00 -17.43 -11.45
CA ALA A 281 5.75 -18.11 -11.74
C ALA A 281 4.63 -17.09 -11.62
N PRO A 282 4.00 -16.70 -12.72
CA PRO A 282 2.71 -16.09 -12.60
C PRO A 282 1.81 -17.13 -11.97
N ARG A 283 1.47 -16.95 -10.72
CA ARG A 283 0.50 -17.81 -10.06
C ARG A 283 -0.82 -17.61 -10.78
N ARG A 284 -1.35 -18.66 -11.37
CA ARG A 284 -2.77 -18.73 -11.67
C ARG A 284 -3.50 -18.78 -10.34
N GLY A 285 -4.22 -17.71 -10.05
CA GLY A 285 -4.91 -17.51 -8.79
C GLY A 285 -4.08 -16.73 -7.76
N PHE A 286 -4.78 -16.24 -6.81
CA PHE A 286 -4.25 -15.48 -5.68
C PHE A 286 -4.53 -16.32 -4.42
N PRO A 287 -3.69 -17.35 -4.12
CA PRO A 287 -4.01 -18.34 -3.07
C PRO A 287 -4.21 -17.72 -1.69
N TRP A 288 -3.57 -16.58 -1.43
CA TRP A 288 -3.81 -15.84 -0.20
C TRP A 288 -5.21 -15.22 -0.17
N LEU A 289 -5.71 -14.69 -1.31
CA LEU A 289 -7.06 -14.13 -1.42
C LEU A 289 -8.14 -15.22 -1.28
N ASP A 290 -7.86 -16.45 -1.74
CA ASP A 290 -8.80 -17.57 -1.62
C ASP A 290 -9.05 -17.98 -0.16
N SER A 291 -8.24 -17.50 0.78
CA SER A 291 -8.41 -17.69 2.22
C SER A 291 -9.31 -16.65 2.89
N TYR A 292 -9.67 -15.59 2.18
CA TYR A 292 -10.56 -14.53 2.70
C TYR A 292 -12.00 -14.73 2.22
N ASP A 293 -12.96 -14.49 3.10
CA ASP A 293 -14.39 -14.57 2.79
C ASP A 293 -14.86 -13.39 1.94
N ARG A 294 -14.22 -12.21 2.13
CA ARG A 294 -14.52 -10.98 1.40
C ARG A 294 -13.23 -10.29 0.95
N ILE A 295 -13.32 -9.71 -0.24
CA ILE A 295 -12.34 -8.77 -0.78
C ILE A 295 -13.05 -7.42 -0.86
N VAL A 296 -12.47 -6.38 -0.26
CA VAL A 296 -13.09 -5.08 -0.09
C VAL A 296 -12.15 -3.99 -0.58
N ALA A 297 -12.64 -3.08 -1.42
CA ALA A 297 -11.89 -1.91 -1.85
C ALA A 297 -12.45 -0.63 -1.20
N ASN A 298 -11.61 0.38 -1.10
CA ASN A 298 -11.96 1.70 -0.57
C ASN A 298 -12.79 2.56 -1.54
N SER A 299 -12.99 2.08 -2.78
CA SER A 299 -13.76 2.78 -3.82
C SER A 299 -14.25 1.80 -4.88
N GLY A 300 -15.27 2.18 -5.65
CA GLY A 300 -15.70 1.46 -6.84
C GLY A 300 -14.63 1.42 -7.92
N TYR A 301 -13.79 2.48 -8.02
CA TYR A 301 -12.63 2.49 -8.90
C TYR A 301 -11.66 1.36 -8.53
N GLY A 302 -11.30 1.22 -7.26
CA GLY A 302 -10.48 0.12 -6.78
C GLY A 302 -11.12 -1.25 -7.03
N ALA A 303 -12.41 -1.39 -6.74
CA ALA A 303 -13.15 -2.62 -6.96
C ALA A 303 -13.24 -3.03 -8.44
N MET A 304 -13.44 -2.07 -9.34
CA MET A 304 -13.41 -2.29 -10.79
C MET A 304 -12.06 -2.85 -11.24
N TRP A 305 -10.96 -2.28 -10.74
CA TRP A 305 -9.61 -2.76 -11.07
C TRP A 305 -9.31 -4.12 -10.44
N VAL A 306 -9.79 -4.43 -9.23
CA VAL A 306 -9.73 -5.79 -8.66
C VAL A 306 -10.44 -6.78 -9.59
N GLN A 307 -11.62 -6.45 -10.08
CA GLN A 307 -12.33 -7.31 -11.04
C GLN A 307 -11.56 -7.47 -12.35
N ARG A 308 -11.00 -6.38 -12.90
CA ARG A 308 -10.24 -6.42 -14.16
C ARG A 308 -8.94 -7.20 -14.05
N LEU A 309 -8.14 -6.92 -13.01
CA LEU A 309 -6.80 -7.45 -12.87
C LEU A 309 -6.77 -8.84 -12.21
N TRP A 310 -7.63 -9.07 -11.22
CA TRP A 310 -7.62 -10.30 -10.44
C TRP A 310 -8.76 -11.25 -10.79
N ASN A 311 -9.74 -10.79 -11.57
CA ASN A 311 -10.99 -11.52 -11.86
C ASN A 311 -11.67 -12.02 -10.57
N ARG A 312 -11.75 -11.16 -9.58
CA ARG A 312 -12.37 -11.41 -8.27
C ARG A 312 -13.50 -10.43 -8.02
N ARG A 313 -14.59 -10.93 -7.42
CA ARG A 313 -15.64 -10.06 -6.89
C ARG A 313 -15.05 -9.24 -5.74
N CYS A 314 -15.28 -7.95 -5.77
CA CYS A 314 -14.82 -7.01 -4.76
C CYS A 314 -16.01 -6.15 -4.31
N GLU A 315 -16.20 -6.04 -3.01
CA GLU A 315 -17.17 -5.14 -2.40
C GLU A 315 -16.55 -3.76 -2.16
N VAL A 316 -17.38 -2.77 -1.94
CA VAL A 316 -16.91 -1.40 -1.69
C VAL A 316 -17.31 -0.97 -0.30
N LEU A 317 -16.30 -0.58 0.49
CA LEU A 317 -16.47 0.09 1.77
C LEU A 317 -15.68 1.41 1.71
N VAL A 318 -16.36 2.49 1.38
CA VAL A 318 -15.72 3.82 1.30
C VAL A 318 -15.25 4.26 2.67
N PRO A 319 -14.07 4.92 2.79
CA PRO A 319 -13.52 5.36 4.07
C PRO A 319 -14.47 6.28 4.85
N ALA A 320 -14.40 6.20 6.19
CA ALA A 320 -14.94 7.24 7.03
C ALA A 320 -14.12 8.51 6.87
N VAL A 321 -14.77 9.62 6.59
CA VAL A 321 -14.08 10.91 6.44
C VAL A 321 -14.52 11.85 7.54
N SER A 322 -13.54 12.46 8.20
CA SER A 322 -13.77 13.48 9.22
C SER A 322 -14.49 14.67 8.61
N GLN A 323 -15.62 15.02 9.20
CA GLN A 323 -16.38 16.20 8.77
C GLN A 323 -15.73 17.45 9.36
N ARG A 324 -15.34 18.39 8.48
CA ARG A 324 -14.75 19.66 8.86
C ARG A 324 -15.84 20.72 8.98
N THR A 325 -15.63 21.68 9.87
CA THR A 325 -16.58 22.77 10.05
C THR A 325 -16.27 23.91 9.08
N GLY A 326 -17.28 24.34 8.34
CA GLY A 326 -17.18 25.50 7.47
C GLY A 326 -17.21 26.82 8.27
N GLY A 327 -16.50 27.85 7.76
CA GLY A 327 -16.47 29.20 8.28
C GLY A 327 -16.71 30.23 7.18
N GLU A 328 -16.38 31.48 7.46
CA GLU A 328 -16.45 32.57 6.47
C GLU A 328 -15.47 32.29 5.33
N LYS A 329 -15.98 32.23 4.11
CA LYS A 329 -15.19 31.88 2.93
C LYS A 329 -14.35 33.06 2.45
N ARG A 330 -13.10 32.74 2.13
CA ARG A 330 -12.11 33.69 1.59
C ARG A 330 -11.77 33.32 0.14
N PRO A 331 -11.19 34.21 -0.65
CA PRO A 331 -10.74 33.93 -2.01
C PRO A 331 -9.50 33.01 -2.02
N ILE A 332 -9.66 31.81 -1.49
CA ILE A 332 -8.63 30.80 -1.34
C ILE A 332 -8.99 29.56 -2.16
N ILE A 333 -8.04 29.14 -3.00
CA ILE A 333 -8.02 27.83 -3.62
C ILE A 333 -7.10 26.95 -2.77
N LEU A 334 -7.63 25.88 -2.20
CA LEU A 334 -6.89 24.95 -1.34
C LEU A 334 -6.57 23.67 -2.09
N SER A 335 -5.38 23.15 -1.90
CA SER A 335 -5.03 21.77 -2.27
C SER A 335 -4.24 21.09 -1.16
N VAL A 336 -4.65 19.89 -0.77
CA VAL A 336 -4.05 19.14 0.34
C VAL A 336 -3.49 17.81 -0.18
N GLY A 337 -2.19 17.60 0.01
CA GLY A 337 -1.53 16.36 -0.38
C GLY A 337 -0.01 16.42 -0.21
N ARG A 338 0.60 15.29 0.10
CA ARG A 338 2.06 15.19 0.29
C ARG A 338 2.81 15.65 -0.97
N PHE A 339 3.92 16.35 -0.76
CA PHE A 339 4.84 16.73 -1.83
C PHE A 339 5.78 15.54 -2.09
N PHE A 340 5.66 14.95 -3.27
CA PHE A 340 6.61 13.94 -3.74
C PHE A 340 6.66 13.90 -5.27
N ALA A 341 7.83 13.53 -5.78
CA ALA A 341 8.11 13.54 -7.22
C ALA A 341 7.26 12.50 -7.98
N PRO A 342 6.82 12.80 -9.21
CA PRO A 342 6.00 11.91 -10.03
C PRO A 342 6.61 10.52 -10.25
N GLU A 343 7.94 10.41 -10.26
CA GLU A 343 8.66 9.14 -10.46
C GLU A 343 8.48 8.17 -9.29
N ARG A 344 8.03 8.66 -8.13
CA ARG A 344 7.88 7.88 -6.90
C ARG A 344 6.45 7.37 -6.66
N GLY A 345 5.50 7.72 -7.51
CA GLY A 345 4.12 7.27 -7.37
C GLY A 345 3.09 8.23 -7.96
N HIS A 346 1.86 8.18 -7.46
CA HIS A 346 0.77 9.07 -7.90
C HIS A 346 0.94 10.47 -7.30
N SER A 347 1.67 11.33 -8.02
CA SER A 347 1.89 12.73 -7.65
C SER A 347 0.57 13.49 -7.47
N LYS A 348 0.56 14.43 -6.51
CA LYS A 348 -0.57 15.33 -6.29
C LYS A 348 -0.57 16.53 -7.26
N LYS A 349 0.41 16.58 -8.18
CA LYS A 349 0.45 17.54 -9.30
C LYS A 349 0.52 19.01 -8.86
N GLN A 350 1.25 19.28 -7.77
CA GLN A 350 1.40 20.65 -7.27
C GLN A 350 2.09 21.57 -8.28
N LEU A 351 3.06 21.06 -9.03
CA LEU A 351 3.77 21.85 -10.04
C LEU A 351 2.83 22.29 -11.17
N GLU A 352 1.99 21.36 -11.64
CA GLU A 352 0.98 21.61 -12.69
C GLU A 352 -0.09 22.59 -12.18
N MET A 353 -0.52 22.46 -10.92
CA MET A 353 -1.47 23.39 -10.29
C MET A 353 -0.89 24.80 -10.18
N VAL A 354 0.39 24.96 -9.80
CA VAL A 354 1.07 26.27 -9.78
C VAL A 354 1.11 26.87 -11.18
N GLY A 355 1.43 26.07 -12.21
CA GLY A 355 1.43 26.52 -13.61
C GLY A 355 0.04 26.98 -14.09
N ALA A 356 -1.02 26.29 -13.70
CA ALA A 356 -2.39 26.72 -13.97
C ALA A 356 -2.75 28.00 -13.20
N PHE A 357 -2.38 28.07 -11.91
CA PHE A 357 -2.66 29.23 -11.07
C PHE A 357 -1.95 30.50 -11.52
N ALA A 358 -0.73 30.40 -12.06
CA ALA A 358 -0.01 31.55 -12.65
C ALA A 358 -0.82 32.26 -13.74
N ARG A 359 -1.62 31.50 -14.52
CA ARG A 359 -2.51 32.05 -15.56
C ARG A 359 -3.81 32.62 -14.99
N LEU A 360 -4.23 32.16 -13.82
CA LEU A 360 -5.43 32.61 -13.14
C LEU A 360 -5.18 33.88 -12.34
N SER A 361 -4.08 33.95 -11.59
CA SER A 361 -3.76 35.03 -10.66
C SER A 361 -3.66 36.43 -11.32
N ALA A 362 -3.26 36.46 -12.61
CA ALA A 362 -3.25 37.72 -13.37
C ALA A 362 -4.65 38.33 -13.59
N GLN A 363 -5.69 37.51 -13.57
CA GLN A 363 -7.09 37.94 -13.77
C GLN A 363 -7.81 38.11 -12.42
N PHE A 364 -7.38 37.40 -11.40
CA PHE A 364 -7.98 37.36 -10.06
C PHE A 364 -6.91 37.62 -8.98
N PRO A 365 -6.37 38.83 -8.87
CA PRO A 365 -5.21 39.13 -8.00
C PRO A 365 -5.51 38.94 -6.50
N ASP A 366 -6.76 38.97 -6.09
CA ASP A 366 -7.17 38.79 -4.68
C ASP A 366 -7.24 37.30 -4.27
N TRP A 367 -7.08 36.37 -5.23
CA TRP A 367 -7.13 34.94 -4.94
C TRP A 367 -5.73 34.38 -4.65
N GLU A 368 -5.68 33.50 -3.65
CA GLU A 368 -4.47 32.81 -3.24
C GLU A 368 -4.59 31.31 -3.49
N LEU A 369 -3.49 30.64 -3.86
CA LEU A 369 -3.38 29.20 -3.89
C LEU A 369 -2.64 28.70 -2.64
N HIS A 370 -3.32 27.94 -1.81
CA HIS A 370 -2.74 27.32 -0.62
C HIS A 370 -2.42 25.85 -0.88
N LEU A 371 -1.14 25.48 -0.81
CA LEU A 371 -0.64 24.13 -0.97
C LEU A 371 -0.23 23.57 0.39
N VAL A 372 -0.92 22.51 0.84
CA VAL A 372 -0.75 21.94 2.16
C VAL A 372 -0.27 20.50 2.05
N GLY A 373 0.75 20.11 2.82
CA GLY A 373 1.16 18.72 2.89
C GLY A 373 2.49 18.48 3.56
N GLY A 374 2.78 17.23 3.88
CA GLY A 374 4.08 16.79 4.34
C GLY A 374 5.08 16.68 3.18
N CYS A 375 6.37 16.81 3.50
CA CYS A 375 7.47 16.59 2.58
C CYS A 375 8.57 15.83 3.32
N THR A 376 9.06 14.73 2.75
CA THR A 376 10.23 14.04 3.27
C THR A 376 11.51 14.70 2.77
N GLU A 377 12.64 14.43 3.43
CA GLU A 377 13.95 14.95 3.01
C GLU A 377 14.28 14.57 1.56
N GLN A 378 13.92 13.37 1.15
CA GLN A 378 14.14 12.87 -0.22
C GLN A 378 13.26 13.59 -1.27
N ASP A 379 12.12 14.15 -0.86
CA ASP A 379 11.19 14.86 -1.73
C ASP A 379 11.44 16.38 -1.75
N GLN A 380 12.38 16.87 -0.94
CA GLN A 380 12.74 18.27 -0.88
C GLN A 380 13.07 18.87 -2.27
N PRO A 381 13.78 18.19 -3.17
CA PRO A 381 14.04 18.72 -4.52
C PRO A 381 12.75 19.02 -5.32
N TYR A 382 11.70 18.20 -5.15
CA TYR A 382 10.41 18.44 -5.79
C TYR A 382 9.71 19.66 -5.17
N LEU A 383 9.64 19.74 -3.84
CA LEU A 383 9.09 20.92 -3.16
C LEU A 383 9.81 22.19 -3.58
N ASP A 384 11.14 22.18 -3.70
CA ASP A 384 11.92 23.33 -4.15
C ASP A 384 11.63 23.69 -5.61
N ALA A 385 11.33 22.72 -6.47
CA ALA A 385 10.90 22.98 -7.84
C ALA A 385 9.52 23.66 -7.86
N VAL A 386 8.57 23.20 -7.02
CA VAL A 386 7.24 23.83 -6.88
C VAL A 386 7.36 25.25 -6.34
N ARG A 387 8.21 25.49 -5.33
CA ARG A 387 8.47 26.84 -4.79
C ARG A 387 9.07 27.79 -5.83
N ARG A 388 10.03 27.30 -6.64
CA ARG A 388 10.60 28.10 -7.73
C ARG A 388 9.56 28.48 -8.77
N ALA A 389 8.68 27.56 -9.15
CA ALA A 389 7.59 27.83 -10.09
C ALA A 389 6.56 28.83 -9.52
N ALA A 390 6.38 28.85 -8.21
CA ALA A 390 5.47 29.75 -7.50
C ALA A 390 6.07 31.15 -7.21
N ALA A 391 7.34 31.39 -7.56
CA ALA A 391 7.99 32.65 -7.23
C ALA A 391 7.28 33.86 -7.86
N GLY A 392 6.90 34.83 -7.02
CA GLY A 392 6.16 36.02 -7.45
C GLY A 392 4.65 35.85 -7.63
N LEU A 393 4.11 34.65 -7.36
CA LEU A 393 2.68 34.37 -7.37
C LEU A 393 2.11 34.37 -5.95
N PRO A 394 0.81 34.67 -5.75
CA PRO A 394 0.14 34.56 -4.45
C PRO A 394 -0.12 33.09 -4.09
N VAL A 395 0.97 32.33 -3.87
CA VAL A 395 0.97 30.91 -3.48
C VAL A 395 1.53 30.77 -2.07
N VAL A 396 0.77 30.17 -1.18
CA VAL A 396 1.14 29.95 0.23
C VAL A 396 1.40 28.46 0.47
N PHE A 397 2.53 28.15 1.09
CA PHE A 397 2.94 26.78 1.41
C PHE A 397 2.77 26.48 2.90
N HIS A 398 2.06 25.40 3.23
CA HIS A 398 1.87 24.91 4.59
C HIS A 398 2.49 23.51 4.70
N ILE A 399 3.78 23.48 5.05
CA ILE A 399 4.53 22.22 5.14
C ILE A 399 4.47 21.69 6.57
N GLY A 400 3.86 20.50 6.73
CA GLY A 400 3.68 19.88 8.04
C GLY A 400 2.66 20.62 8.92
N ALA A 401 1.62 21.19 8.29
CA ALA A 401 0.54 21.89 9.01
C ALA A 401 -0.05 21.00 10.14
N THR A 402 -0.32 21.60 11.28
CA THR A 402 -1.02 20.97 12.41
C THR A 402 -2.48 20.68 12.06
N GLY A 403 -3.16 19.87 12.88
CA GLY A 403 -4.60 19.62 12.71
C GLY A 403 -5.42 20.92 12.76
N GLU A 404 -5.12 21.82 13.70
CA GLU A 404 -5.82 23.11 13.84
C GLU A 404 -5.59 24.03 12.63
N GLU A 405 -4.36 24.10 12.13
CA GLU A 405 -4.04 24.87 10.91
C GLU A 405 -4.77 24.30 9.69
N LEU A 406 -4.80 22.98 9.57
CA LEU A 406 -5.52 22.30 8.48
C LEU A 406 -7.03 22.56 8.56
N ASP A 407 -7.62 22.49 9.74
CA ASP A 407 -9.03 22.80 9.98
C ASP A 407 -9.37 24.26 9.61
N ALA A 408 -8.52 25.22 9.98
CA ALA A 408 -8.69 26.62 9.64
C ALA A 408 -8.62 26.85 8.10
N LEU A 409 -7.72 26.13 7.41
CA LEU A 409 -7.59 26.21 5.96
C LEU A 409 -8.82 25.63 5.24
N TYR A 410 -9.29 24.45 5.64
CA TYR A 410 -10.53 23.90 5.09
C TYR A 410 -11.73 24.81 5.37
N SER A 411 -11.84 25.33 6.58
CA SER A 411 -12.94 26.21 7.01
C SER A 411 -13.07 27.45 6.11
N THR A 412 -11.96 28.05 5.73
CA THR A 412 -11.93 29.33 5.02
C THR A 412 -11.82 29.22 3.50
N ALA A 413 -11.37 28.10 2.95
CA ALA A 413 -11.20 27.93 1.51
C ALA A 413 -12.55 27.94 0.77
N SER A 414 -12.63 28.71 -0.33
CA SER A 414 -13.79 28.75 -1.21
C SER A 414 -13.81 27.64 -2.26
N ILE A 415 -12.62 27.29 -2.77
CA ILE A 415 -12.43 26.29 -3.84
C ILE A 415 -11.39 25.28 -3.38
N TYR A 416 -11.61 24.01 -3.76
CA TYR A 416 -10.65 22.95 -3.53
C TYR A 416 -10.19 22.35 -4.86
N TRP A 417 -8.87 22.30 -5.10
CA TRP A 417 -8.29 21.66 -6.27
C TRP A 417 -7.69 20.31 -5.95
N HIS A 418 -8.00 19.33 -6.80
CA HIS A 418 -7.38 18.01 -6.74
C HIS A 418 -7.00 17.54 -8.15
N ALA A 419 -5.70 17.43 -8.43
CA ALA A 419 -5.17 17.21 -9.77
C ALA A 419 -4.45 15.85 -9.96
N THR A 420 -4.52 14.92 -9.00
CA THR A 420 -3.92 13.58 -9.15
C THR A 420 -4.49 12.89 -10.39
N GLY A 421 -3.59 12.43 -11.28
CA GLY A 421 -3.95 11.83 -12.56
C GLY A 421 -3.90 12.78 -13.76
N LEU A 422 -3.71 14.08 -13.55
CA LEU A 422 -3.53 15.04 -14.64
C LEU A 422 -2.27 14.68 -15.46
N ASP A 423 -2.42 14.66 -16.80
CA ASP A 423 -1.37 14.33 -17.76
C ASP A 423 -0.77 12.91 -17.59
N GLU A 424 -1.53 11.98 -16.97
CA GLU A 424 -1.15 10.58 -16.86
C GLU A 424 -1.95 9.71 -17.86
N ASP A 425 -1.31 8.66 -18.37
CA ASP A 425 -2.01 7.60 -19.12
C ASP A 425 -2.64 6.62 -18.12
N LEU A 426 -3.87 6.92 -17.70
CA LEU A 426 -4.59 6.14 -16.69
C LEU A 426 -5.13 4.79 -17.21
N ASP A 427 -5.06 4.54 -18.50
CA ASP A 427 -5.34 3.21 -19.06
C ASP A 427 -4.12 2.29 -18.91
N ALA A 428 -2.92 2.84 -19.04
CA ALA A 428 -1.66 2.13 -18.85
C ALA A 428 -1.25 2.06 -17.37
N ASP A 429 -1.38 3.16 -16.64
CA ASP A 429 -0.96 3.31 -15.24
C ASP A 429 -2.13 3.75 -14.33
N PRO A 430 -3.16 2.91 -14.16
CA PRO A 430 -4.38 3.28 -13.42
C PRO A 430 -4.16 3.61 -11.94
N GLU A 431 -3.09 3.09 -11.34
CA GLU A 431 -2.71 3.38 -9.97
C GLU A 431 -2.26 4.83 -9.76
N ARG A 432 -2.03 5.60 -10.84
CA ARG A 432 -1.68 7.03 -10.79
C ARG A 432 -2.89 7.94 -10.62
N ALA A 433 -4.12 7.41 -10.72
CA ALA A 433 -5.32 8.14 -10.34
C ALA A 433 -5.48 8.22 -8.82
N GLU A 434 -6.30 9.15 -8.34
CA GLU A 434 -6.72 9.14 -6.93
C GLU A 434 -7.65 7.95 -6.67
N HIS A 435 -7.31 7.09 -5.71
CA HIS A 435 -8.06 5.87 -5.46
C HIS A 435 -9.40 6.12 -4.79
N PHE A 436 -9.49 7.10 -3.89
CA PHE A 436 -10.74 7.58 -3.31
C PHE A 436 -10.77 9.11 -3.31
N GLY A 437 -10.07 9.78 -2.37
CA GLY A 437 -10.01 11.23 -2.27
C GLY A 437 -10.55 11.78 -0.94
N ILE A 438 -10.01 11.30 0.19
CA ILE A 438 -10.40 11.73 1.55
C ILE A 438 -10.38 13.27 1.65
N THR A 439 -9.31 13.90 1.20
CA THR A 439 -9.14 15.37 1.28
C THR A 439 -10.14 16.16 0.45
N THR A 440 -10.69 15.58 -0.62
CA THR A 440 -11.80 16.17 -1.37
C THR A 440 -13.07 16.19 -0.53
N VAL A 441 -13.40 15.08 0.14
CA VAL A 441 -14.58 15.01 1.01
C VAL A 441 -14.44 15.94 2.22
N GLU A 442 -13.24 16.03 2.82
CA GLU A 442 -12.96 16.99 3.90
C GLU A 442 -13.21 18.42 3.45
N ALA A 443 -12.72 18.82 2.28
CA ALA A 443 -12.95 20.16 1.72
C ALA A 443 -14.44 20.41 1.44
N MET A 444 -15.15 19.43 0.88
CA MET A 444 -16.59 19.48 0.65
C MET A 444 -17.37 19.65 1.95
N SER A 445 -17.00 18.92 3.01
CA SER A 445 -17.68 18.99 4.30
C SER A 445 -17.57 20.38 4.94
N ALA A 446 -16.48 21.10 4.67
CA ALA A 446 -16.31 22.50 5.07
C ALA A 446 -16.97 23.50 4.11
N GLY A 447 -17.58 23.07 3.00
CA GLY A 447 -18.26 23.93 2.05
C GLY A 447 -17.36 24.56 0.98
N ALA A 448 -16.16 24.01 0.77
CA ALA A 448 -15.36 24.38 -0.40
C ALA A 448 -15.90 23.69 -1.65
N VAL A 449 -15.89 24.39 -2.80
CA VAL A 449 -16.32 23.83 -4.08
C VAL A 449 -15.20 22.99 -4.68
N PRO A 450 -15.34 21.66 -4.82
CA PRO A 450 -14.30 20.83 -5.40
C PRO A 450 -14.27 20.99 -6.93
N ILE A 451 -13.09 21.20 -7.47
CA ILE A 451 -12.75 21.15 -8.89
C ILE A 451 -11.67 20.10 -9.02
N VAL A 452 -12.02 18.91 -9.50
CA VAL A 452 -11.19 17.72 -9.37
C VAL A 452 -10.97 17.03 -10.71
N MET A 453 -9.86 16.30 -10.85
CA MET A 453 -9.58 15.50 -12.04
C MET A 453 -10.71 14.50 -12.30
N ARG A 454 -11.18 14.40 -13.56
CA ARG A 454 -12.22 13.43 -13.98
C ARG A 454 -11.65 12.01 -14.05
N ALA A 455 -11.21 11.48 -12.92
CA ALA A 455 -10.60 10.15 -12.85
C ALA A 455 -10.71 9.54 -11.44
N GLY A 456 -10.56 8.22 -11.38
CA GLY A 456 -10.44 7.49 -10.13
C GLY A 456 -11.66 7.61 -9.22
N GLY A 457 -11.43 7.60 -7.92
CA GLY A 457 -12.45 7.72 -6.89
C GLY A 457 -13.16 9.08 -6.84
N GLN A 458 -12.62 10.11 -7.48
CA GLN A 458 -13.25 11.43 -7.56
C GLN A 458 -14.62 11.36 -8.25
N LEU A 459 -14.80 10.43 -9.21
CA LEU A 459 -16.07 10.20 -9.90
C LEU A 459 -17.19 9.68 -8.98
N GLU A 460 -16.82 9.15 -7.83
CA GLU A 460 -17.77 8.63 -6.83
C GLU A 460 -18.11 9.67 -5.76
N ILE A 461 -17.28 10.68 -5.62
CA ILE A 461 -17.43 11.74 -4.62
C ILE A 461 -18.23 12.90 -5.18
N VAL A 462 -17.76 13.49 -6.28
CA VAL A 462 -18.30 14.72 -6.86
C VAL A 462 -19.38 14.40 -7.89
N ARG A 463 -20.46 15.20 -7.90
CA ARG A 463 -21.52 15.19 -8.93
C ARG A 463 -21.40 16.47 -9.77
N GLU A 464 -21.07 16.31 -11.04
CA GLU A 464 -20.83 17.40 -12.00
C GLU A 464 -21.94 18.46 -11.99
N GLY A 465 -21.58 19.72 -11.69
CA GLY A 465 -22.50 20.86 -11.69
C GLY A 465 -23.50 20.90 -10.53
N ILE A 466 -23.47 19.92 -9.61
CA ILE A 466 -24.36 19.84 -8.45
C ILE A 466 -23.61 20.22 -7.15
N ASP A 467 -22.46 19.59 -6.90
CA ASP A 467 -21.64 19.82 -5.71
C ASP A 467 -20.16 20.07 -6.03
N GLY A 468 -19.84 20.25 -7.32
CA GLY A 468 -18.50 20.55 -7.80
C GLY A 468 -18.36 20.32 -9.29
N TYR A 469 -17.15 20.38 -9.78
CA TYR A 469 -16.84 20.19 -11.19
C TYR A 469 -15.69 19.23 -11.43
N PHE A 470 -15.75 18.55 -12.58
CA PHE A 470 -14.61 17.82 -13.10
C PHE A 470 -13.86 18.63 -14.16
N PHE A 471 -12.56 18.33 -14.27
CA PHE A 471 -11.74 18.76 -15.40
C PHE A 471 -10.95 17.55 -15.96
N ALA A 472 -10.54 17.66 -17.22
CA ALA A 472 -9.76 16.62 -17.90
C ALA A 472 -8.32 17.07 -18.19
N ASP A 473 -8.10 18.38 -18.25
CA ASP A 473 -6.83 19.03 -18.58
C ASP A 473 -6.70 20.39 -17.87
N ALA A 474 -5.57 21.03 -18.00
CA ALA A 474 -5.29 22.33 -17.37
C ALA A 474 -6.25 23.44 -17.85
N GLU A 475 -6.70 23.42 -19.10
CA GLU A 475 -7.66 24.40 -19.62
C GLU A 475 -9.04 24.22 -18.97
N GLY A 476 -9.49 22.98 -18.81
CA GLY A 476 -10.70 22.64 -18.09
C GLY A 476 -10.66 23.06 -16.63
N LEU A 477 -9.53 22.85 -15.94
CA LEU A 477 -9.31 23.32 -14.57
C LEU A 477 -9.51 24.85 -14.48
N LEU A 478 -8.87 25.60 -15.37
CA LEU A 478 -8.97 27.05 -15.41
C LEU A 478 -10.41 27.51 -15.74
N ALA A 479 -11.06 26.91 -16.74
CA ALA A 479 -12.42 27.29 -17.15
C ALA A 479 -13.41 27.08 -16.01
N ARG A 480 -13.36 25.93 -15.31
CA ARG A 480 -14.24 25.66 -14.16
C ARG A 480 -13.95 26.57 -12.99
N THR A 481 -12.67 26.87 -12.74
CA THR A 481 -12.29 27.78 -11.65
C THR A 481 -12.81 29.20 -11.92
N ARG A 482 -12.64 29.74 -13.12
CA ARG A 482 -13.20 31.05 -13.49
C ARG A 482 -14.72 31.07 -13.32
N GLN A 483 -15.43 30.07 -13.80
CA GLN A 483 -16.88 29.96 -13.65
C GLN A 483 -17.32 30.04 -12.19
N VAL A 484 -16.59 29.41 -11.27
CA VAL A 484 -16.89 29.42 -9.83
C VAL A 484 -16.47 30.74 -9.17
N ILE A 485 -15.39 31.38 -9.64
CA ILE A 485 -14.94 32.67 -9.13
C ILE A 485 -15.90 33.79 -9.54
N ASP A 486 -16.33 33.82 -10.81
CA ASP A 486 -17.12 34.89 -11.39
C ASP A 486 -18.58 34.89 -10.92
N ASP A 487 -19.09 33.78 -10.36
CA ASP A 487 -20.49 33.66 -9.92
C ASP A 487 -20.57 33.24 -8.43
N ASP A 488 -20.67 34.24 -7.55
CA ASP A 488 -20.79 34.05 -6.09
C ASP A 488 -22.02 33.21 -5.71
N ALA A 489 -23.15 33.42 -6.42
CA ALA A 489 -24.37 32.67 -6.15
C ALA A 489 -24.22 31.19 -6.53
N LEU A 490 -23.58 30.90 -7.66
CA LEU A 490 -23.23 29.55 -8.06
C LEU A 490 -22.28 28.90 -7.02
N ARG A 491 -21.22 29.62 -6.63
CA ARG A 491 -20.25 29.14 -5.64
C ARG A 491 -20.91 28.80 -4.32
N GLY A 492 -21.80 29.65 -3.83
CA GLY A 492 -22.59 29.41 -2.62
C GLY A 492 -23.43 28.14 -2.71
N ARG A 493 -24.23 27.99 -3.79
CA ARG A 493 -25.07 26.78 -4.00
C ARG A 493 -24.24 25.50 -4.08
N LEU A 494 -23.14 25.52 -4.82
CA LEU A 494 -22.25 24.36 -4.94
C LEU A 494 -21.61 24.00 -3.58
N GLY A 495 -21.19 25.00 -2.81
CA GLY A 495 -20.65 24.81 -1.47
C GLY A 495 -21.64 24.19 -0.49
N GLU A 496 -22.89 24.68 -0.46
CA GLU A 496 -23.96 24.07 0.34
C GLU A 496 -24.24 22.63 -0.07
N SER A 497 -24.32 22.38 -1.37
CA SER A 497 -24.54 21.03 -1.91
C SER A 497 -23.35 20.09 -1.62
N SER A 498 -22.12 20.62 -1.58
CA SER A 498 -20.92 19.89 -1.18
C SER A 498 -21.01 19.39 0.26
N VAL A 499 -21.44 20.25 1.19
CA VAL A 499 -21.63 19.88 2.62
C VAL A 499 -22.62 18.73 2.74
N GLU A 500 -23.77 18.81 2.08
CA GLU A 500 -24.76 17.74 2.10
C GLU A 500 -24.23 16.44 1.49
N ARG A 501 -23.48 16.54 0.40
CA ARG A 501 -22.85 15.37 -0.23
C ARG A 501 -21.81 14.69 0.66
N ALA A 502 -21.00 15.47 1.35
CA ALA A 502 -19.96 14.95 2.24
C ALA A 502 -20.50 14.07 3.38
N LYS A 503 -21.73 14.29 3.86
CA LYS A 503 -22.39 13.49 4.90
C LYS A 503 -22.55 12.01 4.51
N VAL A 504 -22.59 11.68 3.22
CA VAL A 504 -22.66 10.29 2.75
C VAL A 504 -21.42 9.48 3.14
N PHE A 505 -20.30 10.18 3.38
CA PHE A 505 -19.00 9.61 3.71
C PHE A 505 -18.63 9.78 5.19
N ASP A 506 -19.58 10.14 6.03
CA ASP A 506 -19.36 10.32 7.46
C ASP A 506 -19.12 8.98 8.20
N ARG A 507 -18.66 9.12 9.43
CA ARG A 507 -18.35 8.00 10.31
C ARG A 507 -19.55 7.10 10.58
N ASP A 508 -20.74 7.65 10.71
CA ASP A 508 -21.95 6.86 11.01
C ASP A 508 -22.39 6.02 9.81
N SER A 509 -22.30 6.59 8.60
CA SER A 509 -22.56 5.89 7.36
C SER A 509 -21.57 4.74 7.13
N PHE A 510 -20.30 4.98 7.41
CA PHE A 510 -19.25 3.97 7.39
C PHE A 510 -19.52 2.87 8.42
N ALA A 511 -19.81 3.23 9.66
CA ALA A 511 -20.06 2.29 10.75
C ALA A 511 -21.24 1.34 10.45
N ARG A 512 -22.32 1.88 9.91
CA ARG A 512 -23.47 1.04 9.49
C ARG A 512 -23.09 0.02 8.43
N ARG A 513 -22.36 0.43 7.38
CA ARG A 513 -21.92 -0.45 6.30
C ARG A 513 -20.94 -1.51 6.78
N LEU A 514 -19.97 -1.10 7.62
CA LEU A 514 -18.99 -2.02 8.20
C LEU A 514 -19.65 -3.10 9.05
N ARG A 515 -20.60 -2.73 9.94
CA ARG A 515 -21.32 -3.71 10.79
C ARG A 515 -22.12 -4.70 9.95
N ILE A 516 -22.84 -4.22 8.95
CA ILE A 516 -23.58 -5.11 8.03
C ILE A 516 -22.63 -6.11 7.36
N MET A 517 -21.51 -5.64 6.84
CA MET A 517 -20.51 -6.49 6.17
C MET A 517 -19.93 -7.53 7.14
N VAL A 518 -19.57 -7.13 8.35
CA VAL A 518 -19.02 -8.04 9.37
C VAL A 518 -20.07 -9.07 9.78
N ASP A 519 -21.32 -8.68 9.99
CA ASP A 519 -22.41 -9.60 10.33
C ASP A 519 -22.66 -10.63 9.23
N GLU A 520 -22.57 -10.22 7.95
CA GLU A 520 -22.72 -11.13 6.82
C GLU A 520 -21.57 -12.13 6.68
N VAL A 521 -20.35 -11.71 6.97
CA VAL A 521 -19.16 -12.58 6.96
C VAL A 521 -19.21 -13.62 8.08
N LEU A 522 -19.82 -13.28 9.22
CA LEU A 522 -19.88 -14.14 10.41
C LEU A 522 -21.00 -15.17 10.39
N ARG A 523 -22.02 -14.95 9.56
CA ARG A 523 -23.09 -15.94 9.29
C ARG A 523 -22.57 -17.10 8.45
#